data_3a9276c3896ec2b5407ac9d3c251d189
#
_entry.id   3a9276c3896ec2b5407ac9d3c251d189
#
_cell.length_a   1.000
_cell.length_b   1.000
_cell.length_c   1.000
_cell.angle_alpha   90.00
_cell.angle_beta   90.00
_cell.angle_gamma   90.00
#
_symmetry.space_group_name_H-M   'P 1'
#
loop_
_entity.id
_entity.type
_entity.pdbx_description
1 polymer ?
#
loop_
_entity_poly.entity_id
_entity_poly.type
_entity_poly.pdbx_seq_one_letter_code
_entity_poly.pdbx_strand_id
1 'polypeptide(L)'
;MQARISFIASLGFLALSLIGVQTAFATEAASNCGIPSDAHDGWAISSPEEQALNSTLLCTMGDGISEGKLANVDDIVVVRHGVLVYERYYPQKQLHTDATTLHRGYSMTKSVVSLLVGIAVDRGWINDLDVPIVSYFPENADLRMPDKAPITLRHLLTMSAKLGSSETPGVSFAYSNGETELVGAVLQKATGKTVDVLAQENLFAPLGITDVEWLKDPFSGIAQSARGLILRPRDWAKIGQLVLNRGVWEGKQIVPASWVVKSTAEQIKTEGPRSAEHIKAEGPDSYGYQWWLGRSLDKDRRVEWIAAMGFNSQKTIIIPALDMVVVFNASRQSKNMVAPELDLLDRYILPAARN
;
A
#
# COMPACT_ATOMS: atom_id res chain seq x y z
N MET A 1 -100.58 -42.70 11.87
CA MET A 1 -99.19 -43.01 11.49
C MET A 1 -98.37 -41.75 11.62
N GLN A 2 -97.54 -41.70 12.65
CA GLN A 2 -96.90 -40.48 13.13
C GLN A 2 -95.57 -40.30 12.48
N ALA A 3 -95.31 -39.12 11.95
CA ALA A 3 -94.01 -38.70 11.50
C ALA A 3 -93.39 -37.76 12.55
N ARG A 4 -92.24 -38.15 13.05
CA ARG A 4 -91.43 -37.34 14.01
C ARG A 4 -90.50 -36.41 13.20
N ILE A 5 -90.60 -35.14 13.46
CA ILE A 5 -89.67 -34.14 12.99
C ILE A 5 -88.59 -33.93 14.04
N SER A 6 -87.34 -34.17 13.65
CA SER A 6 -86.15 -33.85 14.49
C SER A 6 -85.59 -32.54 14.01
N PHE A 7 -85.47 -31.59 14.92
CA PHE A 7 -84.68 -30.34 14.78
C PHE A 7 -83.19 -30.62 15.05
N ILE A 8 -82.36 -30.29 14.05
CA ILE A 8 -80.91 -30.26 14.28
C ILE A 8 -80.50 -28.78 14.32
N ALA A 9 -80.04 -28.36 15.49
CA ALA A 9 -79.44 -27.05 15.65
C ALA A 9 -77.99 -27.06 15.15
N SER A 10 -77.70 -26.29 14.16
CA SER A 10 -76.31 -26.06 13.68
C SER A 10 -75.63 -24.91 14.46
N LEU A 11 -74.66 -25.24 15.29
CA LEU A 11 -73.74 -24.26 15.86
C LEU A 11 -72.70 -23.88 14.78
N GLY A 12 -72.75 -22.65 14.32
CA GLY A 12 -71.73 -22.07 13.46
C GLY A 12 -70.49 -21.68 14.32
N PHE A 13 -69.37 -22.37 14.11
CA PHE A 13 -68.07 -21.94 14.62
C PHE A 13 -67.48 -20.88 13.65
N LEU A 14 -67.38 -19.62 14.12
CA LEU A 14 -66.64 -18.60 13.45
C LEU A 14 -65.14 -18.83 13.74
N ALA A 15 -64.41 -19.36 12.78
CA ALA A 15 -62.99 -19.43 12.85
C ALA A 15 -62.38 -18.08 12.47
N LEU A 16 -61.91 -17.32 13.46
CA LEU A 16 -61.05 -16.15 13.23
C LEU A 16 -59.67 -16.62 12.76
N SER A 17 -59.38 -16.53 11.46
CA SER A 17 -58.05 -16.70 10.92
C SER A 17 -57.23 -15.46 11.23
N LEU A 18 -56.36 -15.55 12.24
CA LEU A 18 -55.26 -14.63 12.47
C LEU A 18 -54.23 -14.80 11.34
N ILE A 19 -54.27 -13.91 10.37
CA ILE A 19 -53.22 -13.76 9.36
C ILE A 19 -52.04 -13.13 10.10
N GLY A 20 -51.13 -13.96 10.61
CA GLY A 20 -49.83 -13.51 11.08
C GLY A 20 -49.02 -12.97 9.90
N VAL A 21 -48.87 -11.65 9.82
CA VAL A 21 -47.90 -11.01 8.96
C VAL A 21 -46.54 -11.36 9.51
N GLN A 22 -45.96 -12.46 9.04
CA GLN A 22 -44.53 -12.69 9.18
C GLN A 22 -43.80 -11.65 8.33
N THR A 23 -43.35 -10.57 8.93
CA THR A 23 -42.32 -9.74 8.34
C THR A 23 -41.04 -10.62 8.26
N ALA A 24 -40.85 -11.24 7.13
CA ALA A 24 -39.59 -11.80 6.76
C ALA A 24 -38.59 -10.63 6.70
N PHE A 25 -37.82 -10.46 7.78
CA PHE A 25 -36.55 -9.76 7.65
C PHE A 25 -35.74 -10.60 6.67
N ALA A 26 -35.71 -10.17 5.41
CA ALA A 26 -34.69 -10.62 4.50
C ALA A 26 -33.38 -10.20 5.15
N THR A 27 -32.71 -11.14 5.81
CA THR A 27 -31.27 -11.05 6.01
C THR A 27 -30.71 -10.98 4.60
N GLU A 28 -30.43 -9.76 4.13
CA GLU A 28 -29.59 -9.54 2.97
C GLU A 28 -28.36 -10.41 3.20
N ALA A 29 -28.25 -11.48 2.41
CA ALA A 29 -27.03 -12.27 2.40
C ALA A 29 -25.93 -11.26 2.13
N ALA A 30 -25.09 -11.00 3.12
CA ALA A 30 -23.94 -10.12 2.99
C ALA A 30 -23.21 -10.60 1.74
N SER A 31 -23.23 -9.79 0.69
CA SER A 31 -22.59 -10.15 -0.55
C SER A 31 -21.14 -10.44 -0.20
N ASN A 32 -20.63 -11.63 -0.53
CA ASN A 32 -19.30 -12.11 -0.17
C ASN A 32 -18.23 -11.39 -1.02
N CYS A 33 -18.37 -10.07 -1.15
CA CYS A 33 -17.62 -9.22 -2.04
C CYS A 33 -16.30 -8.80 -1.43
N GLY A 34 -15.29 -9.62 -1.63
CA GLY A 34 -13.93 -9.26 -1.23
C GLY A 34 -13.61 -9.57 0.23
N ILE A 35 -14.37 -10.46 0.88
CA ILE A 35 -13.94 -11.04 2.16
C ILE A 35 -12.72 -11.92 1.89
N PRO A 36 -11.59 -11.67 2.59
CA PRO A 36 -10.37 -12.43 2.36
C PRO A 36 -10.54 -13.91 2.71
N SER A 37 -9.83 -14.77 1.98
CA SER A 37 -9.69 -16.18 2.33
C SER A 37 -8.42 -16.40 3.17
N ASP A 38 -8.46 -17.38 4.08
CA ASP A 38 -7.25 -17.80 4.80
C ASP A 38 -6.28 -18.49 3.83
N ALA A 39 -5.16 -17.88 3.58
CA ALA A 39 -4.08 -18.40 2.76
C ALA A 39 -2.90 -18.93 3.58
N HIS A 40 -3.03 -19.00 4.90
CA HIS A 40 -1.98 -19.42 5.83
C HIS A 40 -0.66 -18.66 5.65
N ASP A 41 -0.76 -17.39 5.27
CA ASP A 41 0.37 -16.50 4.95
C ASP A 41 0.73 -15.52 6.09
N GLY A 42 0.17 -15.78 7.28
CA GLY A 42 0.42 -15.00 8.50
C GLY A 42 -0.55 -13.83 8.70
N TRP A 43 -1.52 -13.60 7.80
CA TRP A 43 -2.58 -12.63 8.02
C TRP A 43 -3.73 -13.23 8.83
N ALA A 44 -4.11 -12.55 9.91
CA ALA A 44 -5.45 -12.72 10.46
C ALA A 44 -6.46 -12.07 9.52
N ILE A 45 -7.64 -12.68 9.38
CA ILE A 45 -8.72 -12.17 8.51
C ILE A 45 -9.94 -11.82 9.35
N SER A 46 -10.71 -10.85 8.90
CA SER A 46 -11.95 -10.41 9.53
C SER A 46 -12.90 -9.86 8.49
N SER A 47 -14.20 -9.79 8.82
CA SER A 47 -15.12 -9.04 7.98
C SER A 47 -14.87 -7.53 8.07
N PRO A 48 -15.21 -6.75 7.04
CA PRO A 48 -15.11 -5.30 7.10
C PRO A 48 -15.88 -4.70 8.29
N GLU A 49 -17.07 -5.21 8.57
CA GLU A 49 -17.95 -4.72 9.65
C GLU A 49 -17.34 -4.90 11.04
N GLU A 50 -16.69 -6.02 11.30
CA GLU A 50 -16.01 -6.28 12.57
C GLU A 50 -14.86 -5.30 12.81
N GLN A 51 -14.32 -4.74 11.72
CA GLN A 51 -13.27 -3.73 11.78
C GLN A 51 -13.80 -2.31 11.49
N ALA A 52 -15.10 -2.09 11.72
CA ALA A 52 -15.77 -0.80 11.56
C ALA A 52 -15.62 -0.19 10.15
N LEU A 53 -15.67 -1.02 9.12
CA LEU A 53 -15.74 -0.63 7.72
C LEU A 53 -17.12 -0.93 7.13
N ASN A 54 -17.57 -0.09 6.23
CA ASN A 54 -18.82 -0.29 5.48
C ASN A 54 -18.56 -1.17 4.25
N SER A 55 -18.91 -2.45 4.32
CA SER A 55 -18.75 -3.40 3.20
C SER A 55 -19.52 -2.98 1.97
N THR A 56 -20.70 -2.35 2.11
CA THR A 56 -21.49 -1.90 0.96
C THR A 56 -20.72 -0.91 0.08
N LEU A 57 -19.96 0.02 0.68
CA LEU A 57 -19.12 0.94 -0.10
C LEU A 57 -17.96 0.22 -0.78
N LEU A 58 -17.31 -0.72 -0.09
CA LEU A 58 -16.22 -1.52 -0.66
C LEU A 58 -16.73 -2.42 -1.79
N CYS A 59 -17.92 -3.02 -1.63
CA CYS A 59 -18.58 -3.81 -2.67
C CYS A 59 -18.90 -2.97 -3.89
N THR A 60 -19.51 -1.79 -3.69
CA THR A 60 -19.85 -0.87 -4.77
C THR A 60 -18.61 -0.46 -5.56
N MET A 61 -17.50 -0.19 -4.87
CA MET A 61 -16.20 0.06 -5.50
C MET A 61 -15.76 -1.14 -6.35
N GLY A 62 -15.74 -2.32 -5.75
CA GLY A 62 -15.29 -3.54 -6.43
C GLY A 62 -16.13 -3.91 -7.64
N ASP A 63 -17.44 -3.76 -7.56
CA ASP A 63 -18.37 -4.01 -8.68
C ASP A 63 -18.15 -2.98 -9.80
N GLY A 64 -18.01 -1.71 -9.45
CA GLY A 64 -17.74 -0.65 -10.41
C GLY A 64 -16.42 -0.86 -11.17
N ILE A 65 -15.40 -1.42 -10.52
CA ILE A 65 -14.13 -1.80 -11.18
C ILE A 65 -14.37 -3.00 -12.10
N SER A 66 -15.05 -4.05 -11.63
CA SER A 66 -15.34 -5.26 -12.43
C SER A 66 -16.14 -4.96 -13.68
N GLU A 67 -17.06 -3.98 -13.61
CA GLU A 67 -17.88 -3.52 -14.71
C GLU A 67 -17.16 -2.52 -15.64
N GLY A 68 -15.92 -2.15 -15.33
CA GLY A 68 -15.13 -1.17 -16.10
C GLY A 68 -15.64 0.27 -15.99
N LYS A 69 -16.43 0.58 -14.97
CA LYS A 69 -16.98 1.93 -14.70
C LYS A 69 -16.01 2.81 -13.88
N LEU A 70 -15.12 2.19 -13.13
CA LEU A 70 -14.13 2.84 -12.29
C LEU A 70 -12.72 2.59 -12.81
N ALA A 71 -11.73 2.98 -11.99
CA ALA A 71 -10.32 2.82 -12.30
C ALA A 71 -9.94 1.37 -12.68
N ASN A 72 -9.03 1.22 -13.63
CA ASN A 72 -8.49 -0.07 -14.01
C ASN A 72 -7.35 -0.45 -13.05
N VAL A 73 -7.68 -1.25 -12.05
CA VAL A 73 -6.72 -1.87 -11.12
C VAL A 73 -6.80 -3.40 -11.25
N ASP A 74 -5.71 -4.09 -10.96
CA ASP A 74 -5.65 -5.55 -11.00
C ASP A 74 -6.08 -6.17 -9.68
N ASP A 75 -5.80 -5.48 -8.57
CA ASP A 75 -6.23 -5.88 -7.24
C ASP A 75 -6.28 -4.70 -6.27
N ILE A 76 -7.04 -4.92 -5.19
CA ILE A 76 -7.07 -4.06 -4.01
C ILE A 76 -7.01 -4.94 -2.78
N VAL A 77 -6.13 -4.58 -1.85
CA VAL A 77 -6.02 -5.20 -0.52
C VAL A 77 -6.17 -4.12 0.55
N VAL A 78 -7.04 -4.34 1.53
CA VAL A 78 -7.23 -3.44 2.67
C VAL A 78 -6.96 -4.20 3.97
N VAL A 79 -6.07 -3.65 4.76
CA VAL A 79 -5.78 -4.09 6.14
C VAL A 79 -6.26 -3.00 7.09
N ARG A 80 -6.92 -3.37 8.19
CA ARG A 80 -7.29 -2.46 9.26
C ARG A 80 -7.11 -3.11 10.62
N HIS A 81 -6.57 -2.37 11.60
CA HIS A 81 -6.25 -2.87 12.95
C HIS A 81 -5.38 -4.14 12.92
N GLY A 82 -4.46 -4.22 11.93
CA GLY A 82 -3.56 -5.34 11.77
C GLY A 82 -4.18 -6.61 11.18
N VAL A 83 -5.45 -6.57 10.74
CA VAL A 83 -6.15 -7.71 10.11
C VAL A 83 -6.53 -7.39 8.67
N LEU A 84 -6.46 -8.39 7.80
CA LEU A 84 -6.88 -8.31 6.41
C LEU A 84 -8.42 -8.34 6.34
N VAL A 85 -9.03 -7.29 5.81
CA VAL A 85 -10.48 -7.08 5.86
C VAL A 85 -11.17 -7.05 4.51
N TYR A 86 -10.41 -6.77 3.46
CA TYR A 86 -10.94 -6.75 2.10
C TYR A 86 -9.81 -7.07 1.13
N GLU A 87 -10.09 -7.94 0.19
CA GLU A 87 -9.25 -8.15 -0.99
C GLU A 87 -10.12 -8.51 -2.18
N ARG A 88 -9.78 -7.95 -3.33
CA ARG A 88 -10.45 -8.31 -4.58
C ARG A 88 -9.47 -8.24 -5.73
N TYR A 89 -9.55 -9.24 -6.59
CA TYR A 89 -8.69 -9.43 -7.76
C TYR A 89 -9.57 -9.29 -9.00
N TYR A 90 -9.09 -8.54 -9.99
CA TYR A 90 -9.85 -8.20 -11.20
C TYR A 90 -9.14 -8.80 -12.42
N PRO A 91 -9.50 -10.03 -12.83
CA PRO A 91 -8.85 -10.69 -13.95
C PRO A 91 -9.02 -9.87 -15.24
N GLN A 92 -7.92 -9.47 -15.83
CA GLN A 92 -7.89 -8.84 -17.13
C GLN A 92 -7.95 -9.92 -18.23
N LYS A 93 -8.42 -9.57 -19.45
CA LYS A 93 -8.60 -10.54 -20.56
C LYS A 93 -7.36 -11.40 -20.87
N GLN A 94 -6.18 -10.97 -20.45
CA GLN A 94 -4.90 -11.64 -20.74
C GLN A 94 -4.06 -11.92 -19.47
N LEU A 95 -4.53 -11.51 -18.29
CA LEU A 95 -3.82 -11.70 -17.02
C LEU A 95 -4.79 -12.24 -15.99
N HIS A 96 -4.54 -13.45 -15.52
CA HIS A 96 -5.24 -13.99 -14.36
C HIS A 96 -4.59 -13.38 -13.11
N THR A 97 -5.34 -12.63 -12.31
CA THR A 97 -4.86 -12.04 -11.06
C THR A 97 -5.56 -12.71 -9.89
N ASP A 98 -4.78 -13.12 -8.91
CA ASP A 98 -5.22 -13.70 -7.65
C ASP A 98 -4.22 -13.36 -6.53
N ALA A 99 -4.46 -13.90 -5.33
CA ALA A 99 -3.62 -13.67 -4.15
C ALA A 99 -2.15 -14.11 -4.33
N THR A 100 -1.87 -15.02 -5.28
CA THR A 100 -0.53 -15.55 -5.54
C THR A 100 0.21 -14.82 -6.66
N THR A 101 -0.49 -13.95 -7.40
CA THR A 101 0.08 -13.22 -8.52
C THR A 101 1.12 -12.22 -8.05
N LEU A 102 2.30 -12.30 -8.65
CA LEU A 102 3.39 -11.38 -8.36
C LEU A 102 3.22 -10.07 -9.17
N HIS A 103 3.23 -8.95 -8.49
CA HIS A 103 3.13 -7.62 -9.09
C HIS A 103 4.43 -6.85 -8.95
N ARG A 104 4.88 -6.29 -10.08
CA ARG A 104 6.07 -5.44 -10.10
C ARG A 104 5.77 -4.12 -9.40
N GLY A 105 6.43 -3.88 -8.27
CA GLY A 105 6.23 -2.66 -7.49
C GLY A 105 6.81 -1.39 -8.12
N TYR A 106 7.65 -1.53 -9.18
CA TYR A 106 8.38 -0.40 -9.74
C TYR A 106 9.03 0.44 -8.64
N SER A 107 8.76 1.74 -8.58
CA SER A 107 9.36 2.64 -7.60
C SER A 107 8.95 2.41 -6.14
N MET A 108 7.97 1.55 -5.86
CA MET A 108 7.71 1.09 -4.48
C MET A 108 8.95 0.39 -3.88
N THR A 109 9.81 -0.17 -4.73
CA THR A 109 11.13 -0.72 -4.34
C THR A 109 11.95 0.25 -3.51
N LYS A 110 11.88 1.55 -3.81
CA LYS A 110 12.64 2.59 -3.11
C LYS A 110 12.31 2.67 -1.62
N SER A 111 11.04 2.52 -1.29
CA SER A 111 10.59 2.53 0.11
C SER A 111 11.12 1.31 0.88
N VAL A 112 11.19 0.15 0.22
CA VAL A 112 11.82 -1.05 0.80
C VAL A 112 13.32 -0.83 0.99
N VAL A 113 14.02 -0.23 0.02
CA VAL A 113 15.45 0.11 0.15
C VAL A 113 15.70 1.09 1.30
N SER A 114 14.77 2.04 1.54
CA SER A 114 14.82 2.90 2.72
C SER A 114 14.78 2.11 4.03
N LEU A 115 13.90 1.10 4.14
CA LEU A 115 13.84 0.25 5.33
C LEU A 115 15.17 -0.49 5.55
N LEU A 116 15.81 -0.95 4.47
CA LEU A 116 17.13 -1.59 4.56
C LEU A 116 18.23 -0.62 5.05
N VAL A 117 18.16 0.66 4.66
CA VAL A 117 19.06 1.68 5.22
C VAL A 117 18.83 1.82 6.72
N GLY A 118 17.57 1.82 7.17
CA GLY A 118 17.25 1.85 8.59
C GLY A 118 17.85 0.69 9.37
N ILE A 119 17.76 -0.51 8.84
CA ILE A 119 18.39 -1.71 9.41
C ILE A 119 19.91 -1.58 9.42
N ALA A 120 20.50 -1.05 8.35
CA ALA A 120 21.95 -0.86 8.25
C ALA A 120 22.47 0.18 9.26
N VAL A 121 21.70 1.23 9.52
CA VAL A 121 22.02 2.23 10.56
C VAL A 121 21.95 1.62 11.95
N ASP A 122 20.90 0.87 12.25
CA ASP A 122 20.71 0.22 13.56
C ASP A 122 21.84 -0.77 13.88
N ARG A 123 22.30 -1.48 12.86
CA ARG A 123 23.40 -2.45 13.01
C ARG A 123 24.80 -1.82 12.97
N GLY A 124 24.88 -0.49 12.85
CA GLY A 124 26.16 0.22 12.78
C GLY A 124 26.94 -0.04 11.50
N TRP A 125 26.32 -0.57 10.43
CA TRP A 125 26.95 -0.70 9.12
C TRP A 125 27.03 0.66 8.40
N ILE A 126 26.10 1.55 8.69
CA ILE A 126 26.07 2.95 8.28
C ILE A 126 25.98 3.80 9.54
N ASN A 127 27.02 4.56 9.84
CA ASN A 127 27.10 5.32 11.09
C ASN A 127 26.45 6.70 10.98
N ASP A 128 26.49 7.32 9.80
CA ASP A 128 25.99 8.67 9.58
C ASP A 128 25.47 8.83 8.15
N LEU A 129 24.31 9.50 8.00
CA LEU A 129 23.71 9.79 6.71
C LEU A 129 24.36 11.00 6.01
N ASP A 130 25.10 11.82 6.76
CA ASP A 130 25.68 13.08 6.28
C ASP A 130 27.13 12.92 5.82
N VAL A 131 27.69 11.72 5.95
CA VAL A 131 28.99 11.40 5.36
C VAL A 131 28.87 11.45 3.84
N PRO A 132 29.79 12.17 3.14
CA PRO A 132 29.81 12.19 1.69
C PRO A 132 29.91 10.80 1.08
N ILE A 133 29.06 10.50 0.08
CA ILE A 133 29.02 9.16 -0.54
C ILE A 133 30.32 8.78 -1.22
N VAL A 134 31.14 9.76 -1.63
CA VAL A 134 32.47 9.52 -2.18
C VAL A 134 33.38 8.74 -1.25
N SER A 135 33.15 8.78 0.08
CA SER A 135 33.92 7.99 1.06
C SER A 135 33.68 6.48 0.93
N TYR A 136 32.51 6.07 0.40
CA TYR A 136 32.20 4.66 0.07
C TYR A 136 32.84 4.24 -1.26
N PHE A 137 33.20 5.19 -2.12
CA PHE A 137 33.70 4.97 -3.48
C PHE A 137 34.93 5.84 -3.76
N PRO A 138 36.02 5.69 -2.97
CA PRO A 138 37.21 6.55 -3.12
C PRO A 138 37.89 6.41 -4.48
N GLU A 139 37.65 5.29 -5.17
CA GLU A 139 38.16 5.02 -6.51
C GLU A 139 37.36 5.75 -7.63
N ASN A 140 36.14 6.22 -7.34
CA ASN A 140 35.28 6.83 -8.34
C ASN A 140 35.62 8.31 -8.58
N ALA A 141 36.30 8.61 -9.71
CA ALA A 141 36.73 9.95 -10.05
C ALA A 141 35.54 10.92 -10.27
N ASP A 142 34.41 10.43 -10.78
CA ASP A 142 33.21 11.24 -11.05
C ASP A 142 32.60 11.75 -9.73
N LEU A 143 32.52 10.92 -8.69
CA LEU A 143 32.01 11.34 -7.38
C LEU A 143 32.96 12.30 -6.62
N ARG A 144 34.21 12.45 -7.05
CA ARG A 144 35.16 13.42 -6.49
C ARG A 144 35.06 14.80 -7.17
N MET A 145 34.27 14.93 -8.22
CA MET A 145 34.08 16.25 -8.84
C MET A 145 33.43 17.22 -7.85
N PRO A 146 33.80 18.53 -7.90
CA PRO A 146 33.36 19.50 -6.89
C PRO A 146 31.84 19.63 -6.70
N ASP A 147 31.07 19.39 -7.74
CA ASP A 147 29.58 19.39 -7.72
C ASP A 147 28.98 18.14 -7.08
N LYS A 148 29.73 17.02 -7.03
CA LYS A 148 29.28 15.74 -6.49
C LYS A 148 29.90 15.37 -5.16
N ALA A 149 31.11 15.86 -4.89
CA ALA A 149 31.84 15.55 -3.65
C ALA A 149 31.02 15.81 -2.34
N PRO A 150 30.16 16.84 -2.26
CA PRO A 150 29.35 17.09 -1.06
C PRO A 150 28.07 16.23 -0.97
N ILE A 151 27.77 15.39 -1.96
CA ILE A 151 26.56 14.56 -1.93
C ILE A 151 26.65 13.54 -0.81
N THR A 152 25.61 13.47 0.03
CA THR A 152 25.50 12.55 1.16
C THR A 152 24.40 11.50 0.92
N LEU A 153 24.37 10.45 1.73
CA LEU A 153 23.30 9.45 1.69
C LEU A 153 21.93 10.10 1.99
N ARG A 154 21.88 11.12 2.86
CA ARG A 154 20.66 11.89 3.12
C ARG A 154 20.12 12.54 1.84
N HIS A 155 20.99 13.18 1.05
CA HIS A 155 20.58 13.80 -0.21
C HIS A 155 19.99 12.78 -1.20
N LEU A 156 20.56 11.57 -1.28
CA LEU A 156 20.02 10.50 -2.10
C LEU A 156 18.63 10.01 -1.60
N LEU A 157 18.50 9.84 -0.28
CA LEU A 157 17.25 9.39 0.33
C LEU A 157 16.11 10.40 0.17
N THR A 158 16.42 11.69 0.13
CA THR A 158 15.45 12.77 -0.04
C THR A 158 15.22 13.18 -1.49
N MET A 159 15.85 12.50 -2.46
CA MET A 159 15.77 12.90 -3.87
C MET A 159 16.20 14.35 -4.11
N SER A 160 17.31 14.75 -3.49
CA SER A 160 17.85 16.11 -3.56
C SER A 160 19.33 16.17 -3.89
N ALA A 161 19.91 15.06 -4.30
CA ALA A 161 21.35 15.01 -4.64
C ALA A 161 21.67 15.70 -5.96
N LYS A 162 20.67 15.89 -6.86
CA LYS A 162 20.83 16.62 -8.12
C LYS A 162 21.93 16.06 -9.03
N LEU A 163 22.02 14.74 -9.10
CA LEU A 163 22.99 14.06 -9.94
C LEU A 163 22.92 14.55 -11.39
N GLY A 164 24.05 15.00 -11.94
CA GLY A 164 24.13 15.55 -13.30
C GLY A 164 23.66 17.00 -13.45
N SER A 165 23.46 17.71 -12.35
CA SER A 165 23.14 19.14 -12.30
C SER A 165 24.24 19.91 -11.55
N SER A 166 24.36 21.21 -11.82
CA SER A 166 25.22 22.12 -11.06
C SER A 166 24.51 22.73 -9.85
N GLU A 167 23.27 22.32 -9.55
CA GLU A 167 22.55 22.79 -8.38
C GLU A 167 23.13 22.20 -7.09
N THR A 168 23.05 22.97 -6.02
CA THR A 168 23.53 22.55 -4.70
C THR A 168 22.70 21.38 -4.17
N PRO A 169 23.30 20.24 -3.79
CA PRO A 169 22.58 19.11 -3.16
C PRO A 169 21.83 19.54 -1.89
N GLY A 170 20.66 18.96 -1.67
CA GLY A 170 19.85 19.20 -0.47
C GLY A 170 18.88 20.38 -0.55
N VAL A 171 18.92 21.20 -1.60
CA VAL A 171 18.13 22.45 -1.69
C VAL A 171 16.72 22.20 -2.23
N SER A 172 16.59 21.39 -3.28
CA SER A 172 15.32 21.17 -3.97
C SER A 172 15.13 19.69 -4.35
N PHE A 173 13.86 19.27 -4.38
CA PHE A 173 13.49 17.92 -4.78
C PHE A 173 13.68 17.71 -6.30
N ALA A 174 14.29 16.59 -6.68
CA ALA A 174 14.36 16.13 -8.06
C ALA A 174 14.35 14.60 -8.13
N TYR A 175 13.19 14.03 -8.42
CA TYR A 175 13.01 12.59 -8.44
C TYR A 175 13.95 11.89 -9.43
N SER A 176 14.77 10.96 -8.92
CA SER A 176 15.79 10.25 -9.71
C SER A 176 15.89 8.77 -9.34
N ASN A 177 15.85 7.89 -10.35
CA ASN A 177 16.18 6.48 -10.14
C ASN A 177 17.67 6.29 -9.82
N GLY A 178 18.55 7.07 -10.44
CA GLY A 178 20.01 6.99 -10.21
C GLY A 178 20.38 7.24 -8.77
N GLU A 179 19.68 8.14 -8.08
CA GLU A 179 19.92 8.39 -6.65
C GLU A 179 19.64 7.15 -5.81
N THR A 180 18.56 6.42 -6.06
CA THR A 180 18.28 5.17 -5.32
C THR A 180 19.20 4.01 -5.72
N GLU A 181 19.64 3.95 -6.97
CA GLU A 181 20.67 2.95 -7.35
C GLU A 181 21.97 3.21 -6.58
N LEU A 182 22.35 4.47 -6.35
CA LEU A 182 23.48 4.82 -5.48
C LEU A 182 23.23 4.46 -4.01
N VAL A 183 21.99 4.61 -3.49
CA VAL A 183 21.66 4.11 -2.14
C VAL A 183 21.92 2.62 -2.06
N GLY A 184 21.51 1.84 -3.05
CA GLY A 184 21.78 0.41 -3.13
C GLY A 184 23.28 0.09 -3.17
N ALA A 185 24.04 0.86 -3.93
CA ALA A 185 25.50 0.72 -3.99
C ALA A 185 26.18 1.04 -2.64
N VAL A 186 25.71 2.08 -1.92
CA VAL A 186 26.18 2.39 -0.55
C VAL A 186 25.87 1.24 0.40
N LEU A 187 24.65 0.70 0.36
CA LEU A 187 24.28 -0.48 1.17
C LEU A 187 25.20 -1.66 0.87
N GLN A 188 25.48 -1.95 -0.40
CA GLN A 188 26.38 -3.03 -0.78
C GLN A 188 27.81 -2.81 -0.28
N LYS A 189 28.34 -1.59 -0.35
CA LYS A 189 29.67 -1.26 0.17
C LYS A 189 29.71 -1.38 1.71
N ALA A 190 28.68 -0.92 2.40
CA ALA A 190 28.60 -0.95 3.85
C ALA A 190 28.38 -2.36 4.43
N THR A 191 27.64 -3.22 3.74
CA THR A 191 27.21 -4.52 4.26
C THR A 191 27.92 -5.72 3.60
N GLY A 192 28.55 -5.52 2.46
CA GLY A 192 29.06 -6.60 1.61
C GLY A 192 27.99 -7.41 0.87
N LYS A 193 26.70 -7.01 0.95
CA LYS A 193 25.54 -7.74 0.38
C LYS A 193 24.79 -6.86 -0.60
N THR A 194 24.31 -7.47 -1.68
CA THR A 194 23.36 -6.82 -2.60
C THR A 194 22.01 -6.57 -1.91
N VAL A 195 21.22 -5.61 -2.41
CA VAL A 195 19.95 -5.21 -1.77
C VAL A 195 18.94 -6.35 -1.68
N ASP A 196 18.90 -7.25 -2.66
CA ASP A 196 18.03 -8.43 -2.68
C ASP A 196 18.41 -9.44 -1.58
N VAL A 197 19.70 -9.72 -1.41
CA VAL A 197 20.21 -10.60 -0.33
C VAL A 197 19.99 -9.96 1.04
N LEU A 198 20.29 -8.67 1.17
CA LEU A 198 20.08 -7.94 2.42
C LEU A 198 18.60 -7.92 2.82
N ALA A 199 17.70 -7.69 1.85
CA ALA A 199 16.27 -7.70 2.07
C ALA A 199 15.75 -9.10 2.46
N GLN A 200 16.20 -10.14 1.77
CA GLN A 200 15.78 -11.51 2.07
C GLN A 200 16.11 -11.89 3.51
N GLU A 201 17.33 -11.61 3.97
CA GLU A 201 17.78 -12.02 5.30
C GLU A 201 17.17 -11.18 6.44
N ASN A 202 16.99 -9.87 6.22
CA ASN A 202 16.73 -8.93 7.32
C ASN A 202 15.32 -8.32 7.29
N LEU A 203 14.58 -8.52 6.21
CA LEU A 203 13.23 -7.97 6.07
C LEU A 203 12.24 -9.06 5.65
N PHE A 204 12.43 -9.74 4.52
CA PHE A 204 11.43 -10.63 3.97
C PHE A 204 11.28 -11.93 4.77
N ALA A 205 12.37 -12.59 5.15
CA ALA A 205 12.30 -13.79 5.96
C ALA A 205 11.63 -13.54 7.33
N PRO A 206 11.96 -12.46 8.07
CA PRO A 206 11.24 -12.10 9.29
C PRO A 206 9.75 -11.81 9.12
N LEU A 207 9.33 -11.32 7.95
CA LEU A 207 7.92 -11.05 7.61
C LEU A 207 7.19 -12.28 7.04
N GLY A 208 7.87 -13.42 6.89
CA GLY A 208 7.31 -14.60 6.23
C GLY A 208 6.98 -14.37 4.75
N ILE A 209 7.71 -13.47 4.07
CA ILE A 209 7.62 -13.23 2.63
C ILE A 209 8.56 -14.19 1.93
N THR A 210 8.00 -15.15 1.19
CA THR A 210 8.76 -16.25 0.55
C THR A 210 8.84 -16.12 -0.96
N ASP A 211 7.76 -15.61 -1.59
CA ASP A 211 7.68 -15.46 -3.03
C ASP A 211 8.14 -14.07 -3.43
N VAL A 212 9.40 -13.96 -3.74
CA VAL A 212 10.07 -12.69 -4.07
C VAL A 212 10.83 -12.84 -5.36
N GLU A 213 10.57 -11.93 -6.29
CA GLU A 213 11.43 -11.71 -7.43
C GLU A 213 12.08 -10.34 -7.35
N TRP A 214 13.32 -10.22 -7.75
CA TRP A 214 14.01 -8.95 -7.85
C TRP A 214 14.77 -8.87 -9.18
N LEU A 215 14.31 -7.94 -10.02
CA LEU A 215 14.93 -7.73 -11.33
C LEU A 215 16.37 -7.25 -11.16
N LYS A 216 17.24 -7.84 -11.95
CA LYS A 216 18.67 -7.48 -12.00
C LYS A 216 18.97 -6.67 -13.25
N ASP A 217 19.95 -5.81 -13.13
CA ASP A 217 20.51 -5.13 -14.28
C ASP A 217 21.16 -6.16 -15.21
N PRO A 218 20.84 -6.17 -16.51
CA PRO A 218 21.28 -7.21 -17.42
C PRO A 218 22.79 -7.21 -17.69
N PHE A 219 23.48 -6.12 -17.41
CA PHE A 219 24.92 -6.00 -17.66
C PHE A 219 25.75 -6.31 -16.41
N SER A 220 25.35 -5.80 -15.24
CA SER A 220 26.06 -5.99 -14.00
C SER A 220 25.57 -7.18 -13.17
N GLY A 221 24.38 -7.70 -13.43
CA GLY A 221 23.73 -8.73 -12.62
C GLY A 221 23.29 -8.25 -11.22
N ILE A 222 23.42 -6.95 -10.93
CA ILE A 222 23.07 -6.35 -9.62
C ILE A 222 21.57 -6.08 -9.56
N ALA A 223 20.95 -6.37 -8.42
CA ALA A 223 19.54 -6.10 -8.17
C ALA A 223 19.21 -4.59 -8.27
N GLN A 224 18.19 -4.23 -9.06
CA GLN A 224 17.79 -2.86 -9.30
C GLN A 224 17.13 -2.25 -8.06
N SER A 225 17.82 -1.38 -7.37
CA SER A 225 17.37 -0.76 -6.11
C SER A 225 16.20 0.21 -6.30
N ALA A 226 16.06 0.81 -7.47
CA ALA A 226 15.04 1.83 -7.73
C ALA A 226 13.68 1.27 -8.17
N ARG A 227 13.63 0.03 -8.73
CA ARG A 227 12.42 -0.44 -9.43
C ARG A 227 12.32 -1.97 -9.65
N GLY A 228 13.17 -2.76 -8.99
CA GLY A 228 13.33 -4.17 -9.32
C GLY A 228 12.41 -5.13 -8.57
N LEU A 229 11.86 -4.75 -7.44
CA LEU A 229 11.14 -5.64 -6.54
C LEU A 229 9.75 -6.02 -7.07
N ILE A 230 9.41 -7.29 -6.95
CA ILE A 230 8.16 -7.92 -7.39
C ILE A 230 7.66 -8.78 -6.23
N LEU A 231 6.47 -8.48 -5.72
CA LEU A 231 5.84 -9.15 -4.57
C LEU A 231 4.36 -9.42 -4.86
N ARG A 232 3.76 -10.31 -4.06
CA ARG A 232 2.31 -10.50 -4.02
C ARG A 232 1.62 -9.29 -3.37
N PRO A 233 0.33 -9.03 -3.67
CA PRO A 233 -0.42 -7.91 -3.06
C PRO A 233 -0.41 -7.93 -1.54
N ARG A 234 -0.62 -9.09 -0.92
CA ARG A 234 -0.59 -9.26 0.54
C ARG A 234 0.80 -9.03 1.15
N ASP A 235 1.86 -9.31 0.40
CA ASP A 235 3.24 -9.06 0.86
C ASP A 235 3.57 -7.57 0.81
N TRP A 236 3.06 -6.83 -0.20
CA TRP A 236 3.08 -5.36 -0.18
C TRP A 236 2.33 -4.80 1.02
N ALA A 237 1.21 -5.42 1.40
CA ALA A 237 0.47 -5.03 2.61
C ALA A 237 1.28 -5.28 3.89
N LYS A 238 2.07 -6.37 3.98
CA LYS A 238 2.99 -6.61 5.12
C LYS A 238 4.03 -5.50 5.26
N ILE A 239 4.59 -5.01 4.15
CA ILE A 239 5.51 -3.86 4.17
C ILE A 239 4.80 -2.61 4.71
N GLY A 240 3.58 -2.33 4.27
CA GLY A 240 2.78 -1.23 4.80
C GLY A 240 2.47 -1.37 6.28
N GLN A 241 2.05 -2.55 6.73
CA GLN A 241 1.72 -2.83 8.12
C GLN A 241 2.95 -2.74 9.03
N LEU A 242 4.11 -3.20 8.55
CA LEU A 242 5.37 -3.04 9.29
C LEU A 242 5.66 -1.56 9.57
N VAL A 243 5.47 -0.69 8.59
CA VAL A 243 5.68 0.76 8.75
C VAL A 243 4.61 1.35 9.69
N LEU A 244 3.35 0.99 9.53
CA LEU A 244 2.26 1.42 10.42
C LEU A 244 2.56 1.05 11.88
N ASN A 245 3.09 -0.14 12.12
CA ASN A 245 3.49 -0.66 13.43
C ASN A 245 4.90 -0.19 13.86
N ARG A 246 5.42 0.89 13.28
CA ARG A 246 6.74 1.45 13.62
C ARG A 246 7.86 0.42 13.57
N GLY A 247 7.81 -0.47 12.59
CA GLY A 247 8.84 -1.47 12.34
C GLY A 247 8.72 -2.76 13.16
N VAL A 248 7.60 -2.96 13.86
CA VAL A 248 7.32 -4.19 14.61
C VAL A 248 6.45 -5.13 13.78
N TRP A 249 6.83 -6.41 13.74
CA TRP A 249 6.05 -7.51 13.17
C TRP A 249 6.05 -8.69 14.13
N GLU A 250 4.87 -9.23 14.46
CA GLU A 250 4.70 -10.33 15.43
C GLU A 250 5.50 -10.14 16.73
N GLY A 251 5.46 -8.92 17.27
CA GLY A 251 6.15 -8.55 18.51
C GLY A 251 7.68 -8.37 18.38
N LYS A 252 8.26 -8.54 17.19
CA LYS A 252 9.69 -8.36 16.94
C LYS A 252 9.95 -7.04 16.22
N GLN A 253 10.93 -6.28 16.69
CA GLN A 253 11.43 -5.08 16.00
C GLN A 253 12.28 -5.52 14.80
N ILE A 254 11.78 -5.32 13.57
CA ILE A 254 12.46 -5.65 12.32
C ILE A 254 13.20 -4.43 11.78
N VAL A 255 12.54 -3.28 11.80
CA VAL A 255 13.13 -1.99 11.42
C VAL A 255 13.06 -1.06 12.62
N PRO A 256 14.10 -0.32 12.99
CA PRO A 256 14.08 0.56 14.17
C PRO A 256 12.91 1.55 14.13
N ALA A 257 12.17 1.68 15.22
CA ALA A 257 11.05 2.62 15.31
C ALA A 257 11.48 4.07 15.02
N SER A 258 12.68 4.46 15.49
CA SER A 258 13.25 5.77 15.21
C SER A 258 13.50 6.01 13.73
N TRP A 259 13.89 4.97 12.97
CA TRP A 259 14.04 5.07 11.53
C TRP A 259 12.70 5.22 10.83
N VAL A 260 11.71 4.39 11.19
CA VAL A 260 10.38 4.49 10.60
C VAL A 260 9.83 5.91 10.78
N VAL A 261 9.85 6.44 12.01
CA VAL A 261 9.42 7.82 12.29
C VAL A 261 10.18 8.84 11.46
N LYS A 262 11.50 8.74 11.38
CA LYS A 262 12.33 9.69 10.64
C LYS A 262 12.13 9.60 9.13
N SER A 263 12.05 8.37 8.59
CA SER A 263 11.94 8.15 7.15
C SER A 263 10.58 8.52 6.59
N THR A 264 9.54 8.48 7.42
CA THR A 264 8.16 8.84 7.06
C THR A 264 7.74 10.24 7.51
N ALA A 265 8.67 11.03 8.03
CA ALA A 265 8.46 12.45 8.29
C ALA A 265 8.87 13.29 7.06
N GLU A 266 8.27 14.47 6.92
CA GLU A 266 8.66 15.42 5.87
C GLU A 266 10.13 15.80 5.98
N GLN A 267 10.88 15.56 4.92
CA GLN A 267 12.28 15.94 4.78
C GLN A 267 12.45 17.06 3.75
N ILE A 268 11.63 17.03 2.69
CA ILE A 268 11.66 18.02 1.62
C ILE A 268 10.28 18.19 1.00
N LYS A 269 9.94 19.41 0.60
CA LYS A 269 8.75 19.68 -0.19
C LYS A 269 8.96 19.20 -1.63
N THR A 270 7.96 18.52 -2.16
CA THR A 270 7.89 18.29 -3.60
C THR A 270 7.24 19.51 -4.26
N GLU A 271 7.61 19.83 -5.49
CA GLU A 271 6.79 20.74 -6.27
C GLU A 271 5.42 20.06 -6.42
N GLY A 272 4.39 20.67 -5.87
CA GLY A 272 3.02 20.14 -5.85
C GLY A 272 2.51 19.76 -7.23
N PRO A 273 1.37 19.09 -7.35
CA PRO A 273 0.85 18.60 -8.61
C PRO A 273 0.76 19.73 -9.62
N ARG A 274 1.38 19.52 -10.78
CA ARG A 274 1.56 20.51 -11.87
C ARG A 274 0.26 20.91 -12.59
N SER A 275 -0.87 20.92 -11.93
CA SER A 275 -2.08 21.63 -12.39
C SER A 275 -3.13 21.65 -11.29
N ALA A 276 -3.33 22.80 -10.69
CA ALA A 276 -4.36 23.06 -9.67
C ALA A 276 -5.82 22.90 -10.18
N GLU A 277 -6.02 22.61 -11.45
CA GLU A 277 -7.37 22.63 -12.07
C GLU A 277 -8.10 21.28 -12.13
N HIS A 278 -7.45 20.14 -11.86
CA HIS A 278 -8.08 18.84 -12.10
C HIS A 278 -7.98 17.81 -10.97
N ILE A 279 -7.39 18.12 -9.82
CA ILE A 279 -7.22 17.13 -8.75
C ILE A 279 -7.99 17.57 -7.51
N LYS A 280 -9.18 17.00 -7.31
CA LYS A 280 -9.91 17.07 -6.04
C LYS A 280 -9.17 16.30 -4.91
N ALA A 281 -8.33 15.33 -5.25
CA ALA A 281 -7.44 14.66 -4.32
C ALA A 281 -6.15 15.48 -4.18
N GLU A 282 -5.85 15.94 -2.96
CA GLU A 282 -4.55 16.55 -2.66
C GLU A 282 -3.49 15.45 -2.72
N GLY A 283 -2.77 15.33 -3.85
CA GLY A 283 -1.69 14.34 -4.03
C GLY A 283 -0.52 14.54 -3.06
N PRO A 284 0.60 13.81 -3.24
CA PRO A 284 1.77 13.99 -2.40
C PRO A 284 2.35 15.39 -2.56
N ASP A 285 2.59 16.06 -1.44
CA ASP A 285 3.14 17.42 -1.39
C ASP A 285 4.53 17.47 -0.74
N SER A 286 4.97 16.37 -0.16
CA SER A 286 6.27 16.25 0.45
C SER A 286 6.84 14.82 0.37
N TYR A 287 8.12 14.70 0.69
CA TYR A 287 8.87 13.46 0.59
C TYR A 287 9.71 13.25 1.85
N GLY A 288 9.71 12.01 2.34
CA GLY A 288 10.58 11.55 3.41
C GLY A 288 11.85 10.90 2.87
N TYR A 289 12.36 9.87 3.55
CA TYR A 289 13.43 9.03 3.02
C TYR A 289 12.84 7.93 2.16
N GLN A 290 12.65 8.21 0.87
CA GLN A 290 12.04 7.33 -0.15
C GLN A 290 10.56 7.00 0.10
N TRP A 291 9.85 7.84 0.84
CA TRP A 291 8.42 7.76 1.08
C TRP A 291 7.71 9.02 0.60
N TRP A 292 6.62 8.87 -0.10
CA TRP A 292 5.72 9.96 -0.46
C TRP A 292 4.82 10.28 0.73
N LEU A 293 4.59 11.55 0.99
CA LEU A 293 3.70 12.04 2.03
C LEU A 293 2.64 12.93 1.39
N GLY A 294 1.41 12.69 1.76
CA GLY A 294 0.30 13.43 1.19
C GLY A 294 -0.93 13.37 2.09
N ARG A 295 -2.01 13.85 1.53
CA ARG A 295 -3.29 13.92 2.22
C ARG A 295 -4.45 13.73 1.26
N SER A 296 -5.56 13.28 1.80
CA SER A 296 -6.84 13.13 1.15
C SER A 296 -7.90 13.92 1.89
N LEU A 297 -8.99 14.24 1.22
CA LEU A 297 -10.17 14.87 1.83
C LEU A 297 -11.27 13.84 1.98
N ASP A 298 -11.64 13.54 3.23
CA ASP A 298 -12.86 12.80 3.55
C ASP A 298 -13.89 13.80 4.08
N LYS A 299 -14.78 14.29 3.20
CA LYS A 299 -15.67 15.44 3.45
C LYS A 299 -14.86 16.68 3.82
N ASP A 300 -14.96 17.10 5.08
CA ASP A 300 -14.22 18.27 5.62
C ASP A 300 -12.99 17.86 6.43
N ARG A 301 -12.71 16.56 6.55
CA ARG A 301 -11.58 16.03 7.33
C ARG A 301 -10.39 15.77 6.41
N ARG A 302 -9.25 16.36 6.74
CA ARG A 302 -7.97 16.00 6.14
C ARG A 302 -7.46 14.70 6.75
N VAL A 303 -7.12 13.75 5.91
CA VAL A 303 -6.56 12.46 6.29
C VAL A 303 -5.15 12.37 5.69
N GLU A 304 -4.15 12.41 6.53
CA GLU A 304 -2.75 12.28 6.12
C GLU A 304 -2.42 10.81 5.85
N TRP A 305 -1.58 10.60 4.83
CA TRP A 305 -1.09 9.29 4.48
C TRP A 305 0.39 9.30 4.07
N ILE A 306 1.01 8.15 4.24
CA ILE A 306 2.36 7.82 3.81
C ILE A 306 2.23 6.79 2.70
N ALA A 307 3.00 6.89 1.61
CA ALA A 307 2.88 5.91 0.55
C ALA A 307 4.21 5.52 -0.11
N ALA A 308 4.33 4.22 -0.39
CA ALA A 308 5.20 3.72 -1.44
C ALA A 308 4.43 3.81 -2.76
N MET A 309 5.02 4.47 -3.77
CA MET A 309 4.36 4.67 -5.07
C MET A 309 5.23 4.17 -6.22
N GLY A 310 4.62 3.46 -7.15
CA GLY A 310 5.23 2.92 -8.35
C GLY A 310 4.52 3.36 -9.63
N PHE A 311 5.20 3.15 -10.75
CA PHE A 311 4.61 3.36 -12.07
C PHE A 311 3.38 2.47 -12.27
N ASN A 312 2.46 2.84 -13.17
CA ASN A 312 1.22 2.13 -13.43
C ASN A 312 0.31 1.97 -12.19
N SER A 313 0.21 3.01 -11.36
CA SER A 313 -0.72 3.01 -10.22
C SER A 313 -0.43 1.96 -9.13
N GLN A 314 0.82 1.48 -9.03
CA GLN A 314 1.23 0.65 -7.91
C GLN A 314 1.33 1.50 -6.64
N LYS A 315 0.61 1.16 -5.59
CA LYS A 315 0.67 1.88 -4.32
C LYS A 315 0.49 0.98 -3.11
N THR A 316 1.28 1.26 -2.09
CA THR A 316 0.97 0.87 -0.70
C THR A 316 0.79 2.15 0.09
N ILE A 317 -0.45 2.42 0.50
CA ILE A 317 -0.85 3.63 1.22
C ILE A 317 -1.09 3.27 2.68
N ILE A 318 -0.46 3.98 3.58
CA ILE A 318 -0.52 3.80 5.02
C ILE A 318 -1.24 5.00 5.61
N ILE A 319 -2.28 4.78 6.39
CA ILE A 319 -3.16 5.81 6.96
C ILE A 319 -3.16 5.65 8.49
N PRO A 320 -2.21 6.27 9.20
CA PRO A 320 -2.04 6.07 10.64
C PRO A 320 -3.27 6.44 11.47
N ALA A 321 -3.98 7.50 11.07
CA ALA A 321 -5.18 7.96 11.78
C ALA A 321 -6.35 6.97 11.74
N LEU A 322 -6.32 6.00 10.82
CA LEU A 322 -7.34 4.98 10.65
C LEU A 322 -6.84 3.56 10.96
N ASP A 323 -5.59 3.43 11.41
CA ASP A 323 -4.91 2.15 11.59
C ASP A 323 -5.12 1.23 10.36
N MET A 324 -4.82 1.78 9.16
CA MET A 324 -5.18 1.17 7.89
C MET A 324 -4.02 1.16 6.90
N VAL A 325 -3.94 0.08 6.13
CA VAL A 325 -3.08 -0.04 4.95
C VAL A 325 -3.93 -0.41 3.74
N VAL A 326 -3.68 0.26 2.61
CA VAL A 326 -4.35 -0.04 1.34
C VAL A 326 -3.30 -0.28 0.27
N VAL A 327 -3.43 -1.40 -0.43
CA VAL A 327 -2.59 -1.74 -1.58
C VAL A 327 -3.41 -1.68 -2.85
N PHE A 328 -2.86 -1.07 -3.88
CA PHE A 328 -3.37 -1.09 -5.24
C PHE A 328 -2.27 -1.59 -6.18
N ASN A 329 -2.56 -2.57 -7.01
CA ASN A 329 -1.73 -2.94 -8.14
C ASN A 329 -2.51 -2.75 -9.45
N ALA A 330 -1.80 -2.34 -10.51
CA ALA A 330 -2.37 -2.21 -11.84
C ALA A 330 -1.33 -2.52 -12.91
N SER A 331 -1.72 -3.26 -13.93
CA SER A 331 -0.85 -3.59 -15.07
C SER A 331 -0.89 -2.56 -16.19
N ARG A 332 -1.91 -1.68 -16.20
CA ARG A 332 -2.12 -0.67 -17.22
C ARG A 332 -2.48 0.68 -16.61
N GLN A 333 -1.88 1.74 -17.13
CA GLN A 333 -2.34 3.09 -16.81
C GLN A 333 -3.75 3.31 -17.35
N SER A 334 -4.62 3.88 -16.51
CA SER A 334 -5.87 4.45 -16.99
C SER A 334 -5.56 5.66 -17.90
N LYS A 335 -6.01 5.61 -19.15
CA LYS A 335 -5.67 6.64 -20.16
C LYS A 335 -6.20 8.04 -19.81
N ASN A 336 -7.20 8.12 -18.93
CA ASN A 336 -7.99 9.33 -18.72
C ASN A 336 -8.01 9.84 -17.27
N MET A 337 -7.27 9.23 -16.33
CA MET A 337 -7.31 9.62 -14.93
C MET A 337 -5.89 9.77 -14.39
N VAL A 338 -5.64 10.89 -13.73
CA VAL A 338 -4.42 11.10 -12.94
C VAL A 338 -4.68 10.50 -11.56
N ALA A 339 -3.83 9.55 -11.14
CA ALA A 339 -3.94 8.85 -9.85
C ALA A 339 -5.35 8.27 -9.54
N PRO A 340 -5.88 7.40 -10.41
CA PRO A 340 -7.25 6.87 -10.26
C PRO A 340 -7.45 6.09 -8.96
N GLU A 341 -6.39 5.53 -8.38
CA GLU A 341 -6.41 4.83 -7.09
C GLU A 341 -6.62 5.77 -5.91
N LEU A 342 -6.19 7.04 -5.99
CA LEU A 342 -6.52 8.04 -4.97
C LEU A 342 -7.99 8.45 -5.05
N ASP A 343 -8.60 8.48 -6.23
CA ASP A 343 -10.06 8.67 -6.37
C ASP A 343 -10.83 7.50 -5.73
N LEU A 344 -10.37 6.26 -5.88
CA LEU A 344 -10.95 5.11 -5.18
C LEU A 344 -10.80 5.23 -3.66
N LEU A 345 -9.63 5.65 -3.20
CA LEU A 345 -9.37 5.88 -1.78
C LEU A 345 -10.36 6.91 -1.22
N ASP A 346 -10.47 8.08 -1.86
CA ASP A 346 -11.25 9.22 -1.39
C ASP A 346 -12.76 8.97 -1.46
N ARG A 347 -13.24 8.28 -2.49
CA ARG A 347 -14.69 8.10 -2.72
C ARG A 347 -15.28 6.88 -2.05
N TYR A 348 -14.47 5.86 -1.77
CA TYR A 348 -15.00 4.58 -1.29
C TYR A 348 -14.32 4.11 0.00
N ILE A 349 -12.98 4.12 0.07
CA ILE A 349 -12.26 3.47 1.18
C ILE A 349 -12.29 4.36 2.44
N LEU A 350 -11.94 5.63 2.32
CA LEU A 350 -12.00 6.57 3.45
C LEU A 350 -13.43 6.74 3.99
N PRO A 351 -14.46 6.94 3.13
CA PRO A 351 -15.83 7.01 3.62
C PRO A 351 -16.36 5.68 4.19
N ALA A 352 -15.79 4.54 3.81
CA ALA A 352 -16.14 3.27 4.42
C ALA A 352 -15.66 3.15 5.86
N ALA A 353 -14.57 3.84 6.24
CA ALA A 353 -14.04 3.83 7.59
C ALA A 353 -14.96 4.62 8.52
N ARG A 354 -15.70 3.91 9.37
CA ARG A 354 -16.50 4.51 10.45
C ARG A 354 -15.59 4.74 11.66
N ASN A 355 -15.74 5.89 12.28
CA ASN A 355 -15.08 6.18 13.55
C ASN A 355 -15.80 5.49 14.70
#